data_6351c560566676be4b3503fa40f2ddcb
#
_entry.id   6351c560566676be4b3503fa40f2ddcb
#
_cell.length_a   1.000
_cell.length_b   1.000
_cell.length_c   1.000
_cell.angle_alpha   90.00
_cell.angle_beta   90.00
_cell.angle_gamma   90.00
#
_symmetry.space_group_name_H-M   'P 1'
#
loop_
_entity.id
_entity.type
_entity.pdbx_description
1 polymer ?
#
loop_
_entity_poly.entity_id
_entity_poly.type
_entity_poly.pdbx_seq_one_letter_code
_entity_poly.pdbx_strand_id
1 'polypeptide(L)'
;KALRLANSARYGAGRKINSIDSAVIILGFDALKTLVIASGLTSASKNIPALDHNQFWRTAFSVAKIARILAKLARQDGEVAFTCGLLHNIGDTLLFLVHTNHMAHIAALASATGMSKSVLEQSQFGCTYMEVGAELARRWKFPEEICQAIANQERPENTNGDFTYP
;
A
#
# COMPACT_ATOMS: atom_id res chain seq x y z
N LYS A 1 -14.88 8.78 4.68
CA LYS A 1 -13.65 8.13 5.18
C LYS A 1 -12.52 9.15 5.41
N ALA A 2 -12.22 10.06 4.44
CA ALA A 2 -11.18 11.08 4.56
C ALA A 2 -11.36 11.98 5.80
N LEU A 3 -12.57 12.54 6.02
CA LEU A 3 -12.87 13.36 7.19
C LEU A 3 -12.70 12.60 8.53
N ARG A 4 -13.02 11.30 8.57
CA ARG A 4 -12.78 10.48 9.77
C ARG A 4 -11.29 10.30 10.06
N LEU A 5 -10.48 10.12 9.02
CA LEU A 5 -9.04 10.00 9.19
C LEU A 5 -8.43 11.34 9.61
N ALA A 6 -8.80 12.43 8.95
CA ALA A 6 -8.34 13.78 9.28
C ALA A 6 -8.70 14.20 10.72
N ASN A 7 -9.86 13.74 11.22
CA ASN A 7 -10.30 13.97 12.61
C ASN A 7 -9.80 12.91 13.60
N SER A 8 -8.99 11.94 13.20
CA SER A 8 -8.40 10.99 14.13
C SER A 8 -7.45 11.72 15.08
N ALA A 9 -7.24 11.16 16.29
CA ALA A 9 -6.38 11.74 17.33
C ALA A 9 -4.96 12.11 16.87
N ARG A 10 -4.56 11.58 15.73
CA ARG A 10 -3.23 11.79 15.14
C ARG A 10 -3.13 13.04 14.27
N TYR A 11 -4.21 13.41 13.58
CA TYR A 11 -4.26 14.55 12.64
C TYR A 11 -5.11 15.70 13.15
N GLY A 12 -6.04 15.42 14.05
CA GLY A 12 -6.95 16.40 14.60
C GLY A 12 -6.32 17.18 15.75
N ALA A 13 -5.38 18.06 15.50
CA ALA A 13 -4.74 18.96 16.48
C ALA A 13 -5.75 19.86 17.24
N GLY A 14 -6.75 19.26 17.90
CA GLY A 14 -7.74 19.96 18.71
C GLY A 14 -8.85 20.69 17.94
N ARG A 15 -8.83 20.70 16.60
CA ARG A 15 -9.87 21.30 15.74
C ARG A 15 -10.63 20.24 14.97
N LYS A 16 -11.96 20.30 15.02
CA LYS A 16 -12.82 19.43 14.21
C LYS A 16 -12.78 19.87 12.75
N ILE A 17 -12.36 18.95 11.88
CA ILE A 17 -12.23 19.18 10.44
C ILE A 17 -13.55 18.81 9.78
N ASN A 18 -14.22 19.79 9.21
CA ASN A 18 -15.58 19.64 8.65
C ASN A 18 -15.61 19.76 7.11
N SER A 19 -14.49 20.13 6.47
CA SER A 19 -14.41 20.25 5.01
C SER A 19 -13.38 19.32 4.40
N ILE A 20 -13.60 18.94 3.15
CA ILE A 20 -12.65 18.13 2.37
C ILE A 20 -11.36 18.90 2.14
N ASP A 21 -11.45 20.22 1.85
CA ASP A 21 -10.26 21.05 1.64
C ASP A 21 -9.35 21.08 2.86
N SER A 22 -9.93 21.25 4.05
CA SER A 22 -9.18 21.18 5.31
C SER A 22 -8.58 19.79 5.55
N ALA A 23 -9.27 18.72 5.15
CA ALA A 23 -8.75 17.35 5.23
C ALA A 23 -7.58 17.15 4.27
N VAL A 24 -7.64 17.71 3.05
CA VAL A 24 -6.52 17.67 2.08
C VAL A 24 -5.28 18.37 2.62
N ILE A 25 -5.44 19.55 3.22
CA ILE A 25 -4.32 20.31 3.80
C ILE A 25 -3.64 19.52 4.92
N ILE A 26 -4.41 18.82 5.74
CA ILE A 26 -3.88 18.11 6.93
C ILE A 26 -3.33 16.72 6.58
N LEU A 27 -3.98 16.00 5.67
CA LEU A 27 -3.57 14.65 5.26
C LEU A 27 -2.51 14.67 4.15
N GLY A 28 -2.44 15.76 3.39
CA GLY A 28 -1.72 15.80 2.13
C GLY A 28 -2.53 15.18 0.97
N PHE A 29 -2.21 15.62 -0.24
CA PHE A 29 -2.92 15.18 -1.44
C PHE A 29 -2.70 13.69 -1.73
N ASP A 30 -1.48 13.18 -1.54
CA ASP A 30 -1.14 11.79 -1.82
C ASP A 30 -1.80 10.81 -0.83
N ALA A 31 -1.89 11.18 0.45
CA ALA A 31 -2.62 10.38 1.43
C ALA A 31 -4.13 10.32 1.09
N LEU A 32 -4.71 11.45 0.63
CA LEU A 32 -6.11 11.46 0.21
C LEU A 32 -6.33 10.62 -1.04
N LYS A 33 -5.47 10.77 -2.05
CA LYS A 33 -5.46 9.98 -3.28
C LYS A 33 -5.39 8.49 -2.97
N THR A 34 -4.46 8.09 -2.10
CA THR A 34 -4.31 6.72 -1.60
C THR A 34 -5.58 6.19 -0.95
N LEU A 35 -6.25 7.00 -0.11
CA LEU A 35 -7.50 6.60 0.54
C LEU A 35 -8.67 6.41 -0.44
N VAL A 36 -8.75 7.25 -1.47
CA VAL A 36 -9.77 7.13 -2.52
C VAL A 36 -9.58 5.83 -3.29
N ILE A 37 -8.35 5.58 -3.73
CA ILE A 37 -7.96 4.39 -4.47
C ILE A 37 -8.20 3.12 -3.66
N ALA A 38 -7.71 3.08 -2.45
CA ALA A 38 -7.90 1.97 -1.53
C ALA A 38 -9.40 1.71 -1.24
N SER A 39 -10.21 2.78 -1.16
CA SER A 39 -11.66 2.65 -0.99
C SER A 39 -12.34 2.07 -2.23
N GLY A 40 -11.88 2.42 -3.43
CA GLY A 40 -12.34 1.88 -4.71
C GLY A 40 -12.04 0.38 -4.81
N LEU A 41 -10.80 -0.01 -4.53
CA LEU A 41 -10.38 -1.42 -4.52
C LEU A 41 -11.16 -2.24 -3.49
N THR A 42 -11.32 -1.72 -2.27
CA THR A 42 -12.13 -2.40 -1.24
C THR A 42 -13.58 -2.58 -1.70
N SER A 43 -14.14 -1.61 -2.40
CA SER A 43 -15.51 -1.73 -2.93
C SER A 43 -15.59 -2.76 -4.05
N ALA A 44 -14.60 -2.81 -4.93
CA ALA A 44 -14.52 -3.78 -6.02
C ALA A 44 -14.31 -5.22 -5.50
N SER A 45 -13.54 -5.37 -4.41
CA SER A 45 -13.19 -6.68 -3.85
C SER A 45 -14.19 -7.24 -2.82
N LYS A 46 -15.27 -6.53 -2.51
CA LYS A 46 -16.25 -6.95 -1.48
C LYS A 46 -16.83 -8.35 -1.69
N ASN A 47 -16.87 -8.82 -2.91
CA ASN A 47 -17.44 -10.12 -3.28
C ASN A 47 -16.39 -11.24 -3.40
N ILE A 48 -15.15 -11.00 -2.95
CA ILE A 48 -14.08 -12.01 -2.94
C ILE A 48 -13.97 -12.59 -1.53
N PRO A 49 -14.50 -13.81 -1.29
CA PRO A 49 -14.50 -14.41 0.05
C PRO A 49 -13.09 -14.69 0.60
N ALA A 50 -12.12 -14.87 -0.30
CA ALA A 50 -10.73 -15.18 0.06
C ALA A 50 -9.92 -13.95 0.54
N LEU A 51 -10.45 -12.72 0.41
CA LEU A 51 -9.77 -11.49 0.81
C LEU A 51 -10.33 -10.97 2.13
N ASP A 52 -9.61 -11.15 3.23
CA ASP A 52 -9.94 -10.51 4.49
C ASP A 52 -9.61 -9.01 4.44
N HIS A 53 -10.64 -8.20 4.14
CA HIS A 53 -10.51 -6.74 4.07
C HIS A 53 -10.08 -6.10 5.39
N ASN A 54 -10.48 -6.65 6.52
CA ASN A 54 -10.11 -6.12 7.82
C ASN A 54 -8.62 -6.35 8.08
N GLN A 55 -8.14 -7.56 7.78
CA GLN A 55 -6.74 -7.91 7.89
C GLN A 55 -5.89 -7.08 6.92
N PHE A 56 -6.30 -6.94 5.66
CA PHE A 56 -5.63 -6.08 4.67
C PHE A 56 -5.42 -4.66 5.20
N TRP A 57 -6.48 -4.01 5.68
CA TRP A 57 -6.38 -2.65 6.18
C TRP A 57 -5.55 -2.53 7.46
N ARG A 58 -5.69 -3.50 8.37
CA ARG A 58 -4.88 -3.54 9.59
C ARG A 58 -3.39 -3.60 9.26
N THR A 59 -3.00 -4.50 8.36
CA THR A 59 -1.62 -4.66 7.90
C THR A 59 -1.14 -3.39 7.20
N ALA A 60 -1.87 -2.88 6.22
CA ALA A 60 -1.50 -1.69 5.48
C ALA A 60 -1.27 -0.46 6.40
N PHE A 61 -2.19 -0.21 7.35
CA PHE A 61 -2.02 0.88 8.30
C PHE A 61 -0.89 0.65 9.31
N SER A 62 -0.64 -0.59 9.71
CA SER A 62 0.47 -0.90 10.62
C SER A 62 1.81 -0.66 9.94
N VAL A 63 1.99 -1.17 8.72
CA VAL A 63 3.19 -0.93 7.90
C VAL A 63 3.39 0.56 7.65
N ALA A 64 2.34 1.28 7.24
CA ALA A 64 2.42 2.72 7.00
C ALA A 64 2.87 3.52 8.24
N LYS A 65 2.37 3.16 9.44
CA LYS A 65 2.78 3.81 10.69
C LYS A 65 4.24 3.53 11.03
N ILE A 66 4.68 2.29 10.87
CA ILE A 66 6.06 1.88 11.15
C ILE A 66 7.00 2.58 10.16
N ALA A 67 6.70 2.55 8.87
CA ALA A 67 7.47 3.22 7.83
C ALA A 67 7.64 4.72 8.13
N ARG A 68 6.56 5.42 8.52
CA ARG A 68 6.64 6.83 8.93
C ARG A 68 7.58 7.07 10.09
N ILE A 69 7.53 6.21 11.11
CA ILE A 69 8.40 6.35 12.30
C ILE A 69 9.85 6.14 11.91
N LEU A 70 10.15 5.08 11.15
CA LEU A 70 11.50 4.75 10.70
C LEU A 70 12.07 5.85 9.79
N ALA A 71 11.28 6.35 8.83
CA ALA A 71 11.69 7.44 7.96
C ALA A 71 12.08 8.70 8.76
N LYS A 72 11.28 9.07 9.78
CA LYS A 72 11.62 10.21 10.64
C LYS A 72 12.92 9.99 11.42
N LEU A 73 13.16 8.77 11.92
CA LEU A 73 14.43 8.42 12.57
C LEU A 73 15.60 8.49 11.58
N ALA A 74 15.39 8.11 10.33
CA ALA A 74 16.36 8.20 9.24
C ALA A 74 16.44 9.62 8.61
N ARG A 75 15.73 10.61 9.15
CA ARG A 75 15.65 12.00 8.62
C ARG A 75 15.09 12.08 7.19
N GLN A 76 14.22 11.15 6.83
CA GLN A 76 13.50 11.08 5.56
C GLN A 76 12.06 11.58 5.71
N ASP A 77 11.35 11.80 4.58
CA ASP A 77 9.96 12.23 4.60
C ASP A 77 9.03 11.12 5.10
N GLY A 78 8.50 11.33 6.31
CA GLY A 78 7.58 10.37 6.92
C GLY A 78 6.21 10.28 6.25
N GLU A 79 5.78 11.29 5.48
CA GLU A 79 4.49 11.24 4.78
C GLU A 79 4.60 10.42 3.49
N VAL A 80 5.72 10.55 2.78
CA VAL A 80 6.05 9.69 1.63
C VAL A 80 6.17 8.24 2.10
N ALA A 81 6.94 7.98 3.14
CA ALA A 81 7.08 6.63 3.71
C ALA A 81 5.73 6.04 4.19
N PHE A 82 4.86 6.85 4.78
CA PHE A 82 3.52 6.43 5.14
C PHE A 82 2.71 5.99 3.91
N THR A 83 2.80 6.74 2.82
CA THR A 83 2.10 6.44 1.56
C THR A 83 2.64 5.14 0.95
N CYS A 84 3.96 4.95 0.91
CA CYS A 84 4.60 3.71 0.48
C CYS A 84 4.07 2.52 1.29
N GLY A 85 4.13 2.61 2.62
CA GLY A 85 3.64 1.55 3.51
C GLY A 85 2.13 1.28 3.37
N LEU A 86 1.33 2.28 3.04
CA LEU A 86 -0.10 2.09 2.83
C LEU A 86 -0.42 1.41 1.49
N LEU A 87 0.41 1.61 0.48
CA LEU A 87 0.25 1.06 -0.87
C LEU A 87 1.05 -0.23 -1.10
N HIS A 88 1.93 -0.64 -0.18
CA HIS A 88 2.88 -1.73 -0.40
C HIS A 88 2.24 -3.02 -0.97
N ASN A 89 1.03 -3.35 -0.55
CA ASN A 89 0.31 -4.57 -0.93
C ASN A 89 -0.83 -4.34 -1.94
N ILE A 90 -0.87 -3.19 -2.61
CA ILE A 90 -1.99 -2.87 -3.51
C ILE A 90 -2.04 -3.79 -4.74
N GLY A 91 -0.87 -4.20 -5.23
CA GLY A 91 -0.76 -5.14 -6.35
C GLY A 91 -1.28 -6.53 -6.01
N ASP A 92 -1.06 -6.99 -4.78
CA ASP A 92 -1.62 -8.25 -4.29
C ASP A 92 -3.15 -8.24 -4.34
N THR A 93 -3.77 -7.16 -3.88
CA THR A 93 -5.22 -7.00 -3.97
C THR A 93 -5.70 -7.05 -5.42
N LEU A 94 -4.97 -6.42 -6.34
CA LEU A 94 -5.33 -6.43 -7.77
C LEU A 94 -5.20 -7.82 -8.38
N LEU A 95 -4.12 -8.55 -8.07
CA LEU A 95 -3.94 -9.94 -8.51
C LEU A 95 -5.06 -10.86 -7.98
N PHE A 96 -5.45 -10.70 -6.71
CA PHE A 96 -6.59 -11.41 -6.15
C PHE A 96 -7.91 -11.08 -6.87
N LEU A 97 -8.13 -9.81 -7.25
CA LEU A 97 -9.33 -9.41 -7.99
C LEU A 97 -9.42 -10.08 -9.36
N VAL A 98 -8.29 -10.18 -10.07
CA VAL A 98 -8.25 -10.69 -11.45
C VAL A 98 -8.09 -12.21 -11.48
N HIS A 99 -7.34 -12.78 -10.55
CA HIS A 99 -6.93 -14.19 -10.54
C HIS A 99 -7.22 -14.90 -9.22
N THR A 100 -8.43 -14.71 -8.66
CA THR A 100 -8.82 -15.19 -7.30
C THR A 100 -8.37 -16.62 -7.01
N ASN A 101 -8.68 -17.58 -7.89
CA ASN A 101 -8.39 -19.00 -7.66
C ASN A 101 -6.87 -19.29 -7.67
N HIS A 102 -6.13 -18.69 -8.59
CA HIS A 102 -4.68 -18.84 -8.68
C HIS A 102 -3.98 -18.23 -7.47
N MET A 103 -4.42 -17.04 -7.04
CA MET A 103 -3.86 -16.38 -5.87
C MET A 103 -4.14 -17.15 -4.57
N ALA A 104 -5.32 -17.75 -4.44
CA ALA A 104 -5.64 -18.62 -3.31
C ALA A 104 -4.72 -19.87 -3.30
N HIS A 105 -4.45 -20.48 -4.46
CA HIS A 105 -3.52 -21.59 -4.61
C HIS A 105 -2.08 -21.19 -4.26
N ILE A 106 -1.61 -20.05 -4.78
CA ILE A 106 -0.28 -19.50 -4.47
C ILE A 106 -0.13 -19.26 -2.96
N ALA A 107 -1.13 -18.67 -2.31
CA ALA A 107 -1.10 -18.43 -0.87
C ALA A 107 -1.01 -19.73 -0.06
N ALA A 108 -1.78 -20.76 -0.45
CA ALA A 108 -1.73 -22.09 0.18
C ALA A 108 -0.36 -22.76 -0.05
N LEU A 109 0.18 -22.70 -1.25
CA LEU A 109 1.49 -23.28 -1.60
C LEU A 109 2.63 -22.58 -0.85
N ALA A 110 2.64 -21.25 -0.81
CA ALA A 110 3.61 -20.47 -0.05
C ALA A 110 3.60 -20.87 1.44
N SER A 111 2.41 -21.00 2.03
CA SER A 111 2.26 -21.43 3.43
C SER A 111 2.76 -22.85 3.67
N ALA A 112 2.51 -23.77 2.74
CA ALA A 112 2.89 -25.17 2.88
C ALA A 112 4.39 -25.42 2.65
N THR A 113 5.02 -24.66 1.75
CA THR A 113 6.42 -24.89 1.33
C THR A 113 7.43 -23.93 1.94
N GLY A 114 6.96 -22.80 2.50
CA GLY A 114 7.84 -21.70 2.94
C GLY A 114 8.45 -20.90 1.77
N MET A 115 8.04 -21.16 0.52
CA MET A 115 8.50 -20.39 -0.64
C MET A 115 7.95 -18.97 -0.60
N SER A 116 8.75 -17.99 -1.08
CA SER A 116 8.26 -16.62 -1.23
C SER A 116 7.10 -16.58 -2.20
N LYS A 117 6.07 -15.82 -1.83
CA LYS A 117 4.88 -15.60 -2.66
C LYS A 117 5.26 -14.95 -3.99
N SER A 118 6.20 -14.00 -3.99
CA SER A 118 6.68 -13.32 -5.19
C SER A 118 7.34 -14.28 -6.19
N VAL A 119 8.06 -15.29 -5.71
CA VAL A 119 8.66 -16.33 -6.58
C VAL A 119 7.56 -17.17 -7.24
N LEU A 120 6.52 -17.54 -6.51
CA LEU A 120 5.40 -18.30 -7.06
C LEU A 120 4.57 -17.48 -8.06
N GLU A 121 4.34 -16.20 -7.78
CA GLU A 121 3.68 -15.26 -8.67
C GLU A 121 4.48 -15.08 -9.97
N GLN A 122 5.79 -14.87 -9.87
CA GLN A 122 6.67 -14.77 -11.03
C GLN A 122 6.60 -16.00 -11.92
N SER A 123 6.59 -17.18 -11.31
CA SER A 123 6.45 -18.44 -12.05
C SER A 123 5.09 -18.61 -12.73
N GLN A 124 4.01 -18.17 -12.07
CA GLN A 124 2.64 -18.36 -12.55
C GLN A 124 2.17 -17.30 -13.54
N PHE A 125 2.56 -16.03 -13.31
CA PHE A 125 2.02 -14.88 -14.03
C PHE A 125 3.09 -14.13 -14.84
N GLY A 126 4.38 -14.43 -14.64
CA GLY A 126 5.48 -13.67 -15.25
C GLY A 126 5.68 -12.30 -14.60
N CYS A 127 4.98 -11.99 -13.50
CA CYS A 127 5.12 -10.77 -12.73
C CYS A 127 4.79 -11.00 -11.25
N THR A 128 5.28 -10.11 -10.40
CA THR A 128 5.03 -10.11 -8.96
C THR A 128 3.98 -9.07 -8.56
N TYR A 129 3.40 -9.24 -7.37
CA TYR A 129 2.50 -8.23 -6.80
C TYR A 129 3.17 -6.85 -6.66
N MET A 130 4.48 -6.81 -6.43
CA MET A 130 5.25 -5.57 -6.32
C MET A 130 5.30 -4.82 -7.66
N GLU A 131 5.59 -5.52 -8.76
CA GLU A 131 5.60 -4.95 -10.11
C GLU A 131 4.22 -4.45 -10.52
N VAL A 132 3.18 -5.24 -10.24
CA VAL A 132 1.78 -4.85 -10.49
C VAL A 132 1.40 -3.62 -9.67
N GLY A 133 1.79 -3.55 -8.40
CA GLY A 133 1.53 -2.41 -7.53
C GLY A 133 2.25 -1.15 -7.98
N ALA A 134 3.52 -1.26 -8.36
CA ALA A 134 4.32 -0.16 -8.88
C ALA A 134 3.77 0.39 -10.20
N GLU A 135 3.40 -0.49 -11.13
CA GLU A 135 2.78 -0.07 -12.40
C GLU A 135 1.44 0.63 -12.16
N LEU A 136 0.63 0.13 -11.23
CA LEU A 136 -0.61 0.77 -10.85
C LEU A 136 -0.36 2.16 -10.27
N ALA A 137 0.64 2.31 -9.41
CA ALA A 137 1.03 3.60 -8.84
C ALA A 137 1.48 4.59 -9.92
N ARG A 138 2.26 4.15 -10.92
CA ARG A 138 2.66 4.98 -12.08
C ARG A 138 1.45 5.44 -12.89
N ARG A 139 0.52 4.55 -13.21
CA ARG A 139 -0.72 4.91 -13.92
C ARG A 139 -1.54 5.94 -13.17
N TRP A 140 -1.49 5.91 -11.86
CA TRP A 140 -2.14 6.89 -10.99
C TRP A 140 -1.30 8.15 -10.76
N LYS A 141 -0.17 8.27 -11.45
CA LYS A 141 0.73 9.43 -11.38
C LYS A 141 1.22 9.72 -9.95
N PHE A 142 1.58 8.67 -9.22
CA PHE A 142 2.36 8.84 -8.01
C PHE A 142 3.82 9.20 -8.36
N PRO A 143 4.53 9.93 -7.49
CA PRO A 143 5.96 10.17 -7.63
C PRO A 143 6.75 8.87 -7.84
N GLU A 144 7.80 8.91 -8.67
CA GLU A 144 8.58 7.72 -9.01
C GLU A 144 9.22 7.07 -7.77
N GLU A 145 9.58 7.86 -6.75
CA GLU A 145 10.09 7.36 -5.47
C GLU A 145 9.11 6.39 -4.79
N ILE A 146 7.80 6.67 -4.84
CA ILE A 146 6.76 5.78 -4.30
C ILE A 146 6.65 4.51 -5.16
N CYS A 147 6.73 4.66 -6.49
CA CYS A 147 6.68 3.52 -7.40
C CYS A 147 7.88 2.59 -7.21
N GLN A 148 9.09 3.15 -7.04
CA GLN A 148 10.30 2.38 -6.78
C GLN A 148 10.27 1.71 -5.41
N ALA A 149 9.80 2.38 -4.37
CA ALA A 149 9.65 1.78 -3.04
C ALA A 149 8.70 0.57 -3.07
N ILE A 150 7.60 0.64 -3.83
CA ILE A 150 6.67 -0.49 -3.99
C ILE A 150 7.33 -1.61 -4.80
N ALA A 151 8.02 -1.29 -5.89
CA ALA A 151 8.64 -2.28 -6.76
C ALA A 151 9.76 -3.08 -6.08
N ASN A 152 10.53 -2.44 -5.19
CA ASN A 152 11.75 -3.01 -4.60
C ASN A 152 11.61 -3.35 -3.11
N GLN A 153 10.39 -3.43 -2.56
CA GLN A 153 10.18 -3.61 -1.12
C GLN A 153 10.77 -4.92 -0.55
N GLU A 154 10.92 -5.99 -1.36
CA GLU A 154 11.59 -7.22 -0.95
C GLU A 154 13.12 -7.20 -1.23
N ARG A 155 13.59 -6.25 -2.06
CA ARG A 155 15.00 -6.10 -2.44
C ARG A 155 15.37 -4.62 -2.53
N PRO A 156 15.43 -3.92 -1.41
CA PRO A 156 15.69 -2.48 -1.37
C PRO A 156 17.06 -2.09 -1.94
N GLU A 157 18.02 -3.02 -1.97
CA GLU A 157 19.34 -2.85 -2.58
C GLU A 157 19.30 -2.61 -4.10
N ASN A 158 18.19 -2.95 -4.76
CA ASN A 158 18.02 -2.74 -6.20
C ASN A 158 17.60 -1.31 -6.57
N THR A 159 17.37 -0.44 -5.58
CA THR A 159 17.06 0.97 -5.83
C THR A 159 18.32 1.74 -6.18
N ASN A 160 18.37 2.28 -7.39
CA ASN A 160 19.45 3.18 -7.82
C ASN A 160 19.23 4.55 -7.18
N GLY A 161 19.90 4.84 -6.07
CA GLY A 161 19.93 6.15 -5.46
C GLY A 161 19.34 6.25 -4.05
N ASP A 162 19.18 7.47 -3.56
CA ASP A 162 18.80 7.83 -2.18
C ASP A 162 17.35 7.47 -1.76
N PHE A 163 16.65 6.63 -2.50
CA PHE A 163 15.22 6.31 -2.31
C PHE A 163 14.95 5.01 -1.57
N THR A 164 15.81 4.58 -0.69
CA THR A 164 15.52 3.46 0.22
C THR A 164 14.62 3.95 1.36
N TYR A 165 13.31 3.87 1.16
CA TYR A 165 12.38 3.97 2.28
C TYR A 165 12.27 2.60 2.96
N PRO A 166 12.45 2.55 4.29
CA PRO A 166 12.29 1.32 5.05
C PRO A 166 10.85 0.82 5.07
#